data_ff65717d9fb84b41ca6725f8ccef162c
#
_entry.id   ff65717d9fb84b41ca6725f8ccef162c
#
_cell.length_a   1.000
_cell.length_b   1.000
_cell.length_c   1.000
_cell.angle_alpha   90.00
_cell.angle_beta   90.00
_cell.angle_gamma   90.00
#
_symmetry.space_group_name_H-M   'P 1'
#
loop_
_entity.id
_entity.type
_entity.pdbx_description
1 polymer ?
#
loop_
_entity_poly.entity_id
_entity_poly.type
_entity_poly.pdbx_seq_one_letter_code
_entity_poly.pdbx_strand_id
1 'polypeptide(L)'
;MPLEAHIKEHPAYFHRFDAAWTPAVVILDPKGVERYRIEGYLPTEEFRAQLEMGLARVAFMSKDWATAEEKYKAVLDRYPNTKAAPEALYWKGVSHYKATNDHTVLGDLPDQFQQKYPDSIWAMKTEAWRH
;
A
#
# COMPACT_ATOMS: atom_id res chain seq x y z
N MET A 1 12.76 -20.79 8.80
CA MET A 1 11.97 -21.26 7.69
C MET A 1 11.90 -20.18 6.61
N PRO A 2 12.35 -20.50 5.42
CA PRO A 2 12.23 -19.52 4.36
C PRO A 2 10.78 -19.22 4.06
N LEU A 3 10.48 -17.94 3.98
CA LEU A 3 9.15 -17.51 3.61
C LEU A 3 9.14 -17.33 2.10
N GLU A 4 8.91 -18.41 1.39
CA GLU A 4 8.69 -18.35 -0.03
C GLU A 4 7.21 -18.45 -0.27
N ALA A 5 6.64 -17.36 -0.75
CA ALA A 5 5.25 -17.37 -1.13
C ALA A 5 5.16 -16.95 -2.58
N HIS A 6 4.78 -17.90 -3.41
CA HIS A 6 4.45 -17.60 -4.80
C HIS A 6 2.96 -17.32 -4.85
N ILE A 7 2.62 -16.07 -5.10
CA ILE A 7 1.23 -15.71 -5.28
C ILE A 7 0.94 -15.82 -6.77
N LYS A 8 0.48 -16.98 -7.18
CA LYS A 8 0.36 -17.30 -8.61
C LYS A 8 -0.70 -16.48 -9.34
N GLU A 9 -1.71 -16.04 -8.62
CA GLU A 9 -2.76 -15.20 -9.19
C GLU A 9 -2.38 -13.73 -9.28
N HIS A 10 -1.21 -13.36 -8.77
CA HIS A 10 -0.69 -12.00 -8.82
C HIS A 10 0.63 -11.96 -9.60
N PRO A 11 0.90 -10.88 -10.34
CA PRO A 11 2.14 -10.74 -11.08
C PRO A 11 3.32 -10.30 -10.20
N ALA A 12 3.44 -10.87 -9.00
CA ALA A 12 4.46 -10.50 -8.02
C ALA A 12 4.93 -11.73 -7.27
N TYR A 13 6.17 -11.69 -6.80
CA TYR A 13 6.79 -12.73 -6.01
C TYR A 13 7.29 -12.17 -4.70
N PHE A 14 7.27 -13.01 -3.66
CA PHE A 14 7.84 -12.66 -2.37
C PHE A 14 9.16 -13.37 -2.19
N HIS A 15 10.17 -12.62 -1.79
CA HIS A 15 11.47 -13.16 -1.44
C HIS A 15 11.86 -12.65 -0.07
N ARG A 16 12.34 -13.56 0.76
CA ARG A 16 12.89 -13.19 2.06
C ARG A 16 14.40 -13.19 1.95
N PHE A 17 14.99 -12.07 2.38
CA PHE A 17 16.44 -11.91 2.46
C PHE A 17 16.83 -11.69 3.91
N ASP A 18 17.74 -12.50 4.40
CA ASP A 18 18.35 -12.27 5.72
C ASP A 18 19.63 -11.50 5.49
N ALA A 19 19.52 -10.18 5.53
CA ALA A 19 20.70 -9.32 5.46
C ALA A 19 21.24 -9.16 6.88
N ALA A 20 22.45 -9.60 7.10
CA ALA A 20 23.23 -9.51 8.34
C ALA A 20 22.44 -9.47 9.65
N TRP A 21 21.60 -8.47 9.86
CA TRP A 21 20.94 -8.20 11.14
C TRP A 21 19.43 -8.09 11.05
N THR A 22 18.91 -7.88 9.87
CA THR A 22 17.51 -7.54 9.69
C THR A 22 16.92 -8.35 8.55
N PRO A 23 15.90 -9.17 8.80
CA PRO A 23 15.22 -9.85 7.70
C PRO A 23 14.51 -8.83 6.82
N ALA A 24 14.50 -9.10 5.53
CA ALA A 24 13.82 -8.26 4.57
C ALA A 24 12.94 -9.13 3.67
N VAL A 25 11.75 -8.62 3.33
CA VAL A 25 10.86 -9.20 2.33
C VAL A 25 10.77 -8.20 1.19
N VAL A 26 11.05 -8.66 -0.02
CA VAL A 26 11.02 -7.82 -1.21
C VAL A 26 9.92 -8.32 -2.12
N ILE A 27 9.09 -7.42 -2.60
CA ILE A 27 8.03 -7.73 -3.53
C ILE A 27 8.47 -7.27 -4.91
N LEU A 28 8.58 -8.22 -5.83
CA LEU A 28 9.05 -7.99 -7.18
C LEU A 28 7.88 -8.03 -8.15
N ASP A 29 7.98 -7.24 -9.22
CA ASP A 29 7.04 -7.38 -10.32
C ASP A 29 7.45 -8.56 -11.21
N PRO A 30 6.66 -8.91 -12.24
CA PRO A 30 6.98 -10.06 -13.11
C PRO A 30 8.31 -9.95 -13.85
N LYS A 31 8.86 -8.74 -13.95
CA LYS A 31 10.15 -8.50 -14.60
C LYS A 31 11.32 -8.57 -13.63
N GLY A 32 11.04 -8.85 -12.34
CA GLY A 32 12.06 -8.93 -11.31
C GLY A 32 12.48 -7.60 -10.72
N VAL A 33 11.75 -6.52 -10.99
CA VAL A 33 12.06 -5.20 -10.44
C VAL A 33 11.43 -5.06 -9.06
N GLU A 34 12.22 -4.62 -8.08
CA GLU A 34 11.72 -4.39 -6.73
C GLU A 34 10.70 -3.25 -6.73
N ARG A 35 9.51 -3.51 -6.22
CA ARG A 35 8.44 -2.52 -6.11
C ARG A 35 8.12 -2.15 -4.67
N TYR A 36 8.46 -3.01 -3.73
CA TYR A 36 8.22 -2.76 -2.32
C TYR A 36 9.18 -3.58 -1.47
N ARG A 37 9.56 -3.03 -0.32
CA ARG A 37 10.46 -3.72 0.60
C ARG A 37 9.92 -3.60 2.02
N ILE A 38 9.92 -4.72 2.74
CA ILE A 38 9.56 -4.79 4.15
C ILE A 38 10.79 -5.22 4.90
N GLU A 39 11.29 -4.39 5.79
CA GLU A 39 12.48 -4.68 6.57
C GLU A 39 12.15 -4.77 8.05
N GLY A 40 12.86 -5.66 8.76
CA GLY A 40 12.71 -5.86 10.18
C GLY A 40 11.61 -6.83 10.56
N TYR A 41 11.42 -6.96 11.86
CA TYR A 41 10.38 -7.81 12.42
C TYR A 41 9.16 -6.95 12.73
N LEU A 42 8.02 -7.32 12.18
CA LEU A 42 6.77 -6.59 12.36
C LEU A 42 5.72 -7.49 13.03
N PRO A 43 4.82 -6.92 13.82
CA PRO A 43 3.63 -7.66 14.25
C PRO A 43 2.89 -8.21 13.05
N THR A 44 2.18 -9.33 13.27
CA THR A 44 1.54 -10.06 12.18
C THR A 44 0.62 -9.19 11.32
N GLU A 45 -0.21 -8.36 11.94
CA GLU A 45 -1.13 -7.50 11.18
C GLU A 45 -0.38 -6.44 10.37
N GLU A 46 0.65 -5.82 10.96
CA GLU A 46 1.48 -4.88 10.21
C GLU A 46 2.14 -5.55 9.02
N PHE A 47 2.67 -6.76 9.22
CA PHE A 47 3.30 -7.51 8.14
C PHE A 47 2.29 -7.79 7.01
N ARG A 48 1.09 -8.27 7.37
CA ARG A 48 0.05 -8.54 6.38
C ARG A 48 -0.38 -7.29 5.64
N ALA A 49 -0.54 -6.19 6.37
CA ALA A 49 -0.87 -4.91 5.76
C ALA A 49 0.22 -4.47 4.77
N GLN A 50 1.49 -4.62 5.16
CA GLN A 50 2.60 -4.26 4.29
C GLN A 50 2.66 -5.15 3.05
N LEU A 51 2.32 -6.44 3.15
CA LEU A 51 2.24 -7.30 1.97
C LEU A 51 1.17 -6.82 1.00
N GLU A 52 -0.02 -6.47 1.51
CA GLU A 52 -1.08 -5.92 0.64
C GLU A 52 -0.66 -4.59 0.02
N MET A 53 0.01 -3.74 0.78
CA MET A 53 0.56 -2.49 0.25
C MET A 53 1.51 -2.74 -0.91
N GLY A 54 2.36 -3.75 -0.78
CA GLY A 54 3.30 -4.09 -1.84
C GLY A 54 2.60 -4.59 -3.10
N LEU A 55 1.60 -5.44 -2.95
CA LEU A 55 0.81 -5.91 -4.09
C LEU A 55 0.06 -4.77 -4.76
N ALA A 56 -0.50 -3.86 -3.96
CA ALA A 56 -1.15 -2.67 -4.48
C ALA A 56 -0.16 -1.80 -5.27
N ARG A 57 1.07 -1.68 -4.75
CA ARG A 57 2.12 -0.90 -5.41
C ARG A 57 2.48 -1.49 -6.77
N VAL A 58 2.57 -2.82 -6.87
CA VAL A 58 2.83 -3.48 -8.15
C VAL A 58 1.72 -3.14 -9.15
N ALA A 59 0.46 -3.24 -8.73
CA ALA A 59 -0.67 -2.89 -9.60
C ALA A 59 -0.62 -1.42 -10.01
N PHE A 60 -0.34 -0.53 -9.06
CA PHE A 60 -0.24 0.91 -9.32
C PHE A 60 0.85 1.21 -10.35
N MET A 61 2.02 0.61 -10.19
CA MET A 61 3.14 0.84 -11.10
C MET A 61 2.90 0.24 -12.49
N SER A 62 2.01 -0.74 -12.58
CA SER A 62 1.57 -1.34 -13.86
C SER A 62 0.37 -0.60 -14.46
N LYS A 63 -0.05 0.49 -13.85
CA LYS A 63 -1.20 1.31 -14.27
C LYS A 63 -2.53 0.55 -14.20
N ASP A 64 -2.59 -0.50 -13.40
CA ASP A 64 -3.83 -1.22 -13.11
C ASP A 64 -4.51 -0.55 -11.92
N TRP A 65 -5.12 0.59 -12.20
CA TRP A 65 -5.65 1.46 -11.15
C TRP A 65 -6.78 0.80 -10.35
N ALA A 66 -7.62 0.04 -11.00
CA ALA A 66 -8.74 -0.62 -10.34
C ALA A 66 -8.25 -1.66 -9.34
N THR A 67 -7.27 -2.48 -9.71
CA THR A 67 -6.69 -3.47 -8.81
C THR A 67 -5.95 -2.78 -7.67
N ALA A 68 -5.21 -1.70 -7.96
CA ALA A 68 -4.50 -0.95 -6.94
C ALA A 68 -5.49 -0.39 -5.90
N GLU A 69 -6.56 0.23 -6.36
CA GLU A 69 -7.58 0.78 -5.47
C GLU A 69 -8.18 -0.30 -4.59
N GLU A 70 -8.52 -1.45 -5.17
CA GLU A 70 -9.11 -2.55 -4.43
C GLU A 70 -8.18 -3.06 -3.33
N LYS A 71 -6.89 -3.21 -3.63
CA LYS A 71 -5.93 -3.69 -2.66
C LYS A 71 -5.64 -2.69 -1.56
N TYR A 72 -5.57 -1.40 -1.88
CA TYR A 72 -5.43 -0.37 -0.85
C TYR A 72 -6.68 -0.33 0.04
N LYS A 73 -7.85 -0.49 -0.56
CA LYS A 73 -9.09 -0.58 0.22
C LYS A 73 -9.08 -1.77 1.16
N ALA A 74 -8.54 -2.90 0.72
CA ALA A 74 -8.43 -4.10 1.57
C ALA A 74 -7.59 -3.83 2.83
N VAL A 75 -6.53 -3.03 2.72
CA VAL A 75 -5.73 -2.64 3.88
C VAL A 75 -6.59 -1.84 4.87
N LEU A 76 -7.39 -0.92 4.37
CA LEU A 76 -8.26 -0.11 5.23
C LEU A 76 -9.34 -0.95 5.90
N ASP A 77 -9.90 -1.92 5.18
CA ASP A 77 -11.00 -2.74 5.70
C ASP A 77 -10.51 -3.79 6.70
N ARG A 78 -9.36 -4.39 6.44
CA ARG A 78 -8.83 -5.51 7.24
C ARG A 78 -7.85 -5.08 8.32
N TYR A 79 -7.09 -4.03 8.07
CA TYR A 79 -6.01 -3.60 8.96
C TYR A 79 -6.05 -2.09 9.25
N PRO A 80 -7.21 -1.57 9.70
CA PRO A 80 -7.38 -0.11 9.85
C PRO A 80 -6.53 0.51 10.95
N ASN A 81 -6.01 -0.31 11.87
CA ASN A 81 -5.22 0.19 13.01
C ASN A 81 -3.72 0.03 12.77
N THR A 82 -3.31 -0.34 11.57
CA THR A 82 -1.89 -0.49 11.25
C THR A 82 -1.30 0.85 10.78
N LYS A 83 0.02 0.93 10.80
CA LYS A 83 0.71 2.11 10.28
C LYS A 83 0.58 2.24 8.77
N ALA A 84 0.28 1.14 8.09
CA ALA A 84 0.07 1.15 6.65
C ALA A 84 -1.27 1.78 6.25
N ALA A 85 -2.26 1.77 7.13
CA ALA A 85 -3.61 2.20 6.79
C ALA A 85 -3.69 3.66 6.31
N PRO A 86 -3.05 4.65 6.97
CA PRO A 86 -3.09 6.02 6.45
C PRO A 86 -2.51 6.14 5.04
N GLU A 87 -1.40 5.47 4.78
CA GLU A 87 -0.81 5.46 3.44
C GLU A 87 -1.76 4.82 2.43
N ALA A 88 -2.42 3.73 2.82
CA ALA A 88 -3.40 3.07 1.97
C ALA A 88 -4.56 4.00 1.60
N LEU A 89 -5.04 4.79 2.55
CA LEU A 89 -6.10 5.76 2.27
C LEU A 89 -5.65 6.78 1.21
N TYR A 90 -4.43 7.28 1.36
CA TYR A 90 -3.85 8.23 0.40
C TYR A 90 -3.80 7.63 -1.00
N TRP A 91 -3.16 6.46 -1.14
CA TRP A 91 -2.97 5.84 -2.44
C TRP A 91 -4.26 5.28 -3.04
N LYS A 92 -5.21 4.87 -2.20
CA LYS A 92 -6.54 4.49 -2.69
C LYS A 92 -7.19 5.67 -3.42
N GLY A 93 -7.14 6.86 -2.81
CA GLY A 93 -7.70 8.05 -3.45
C GLY A 93 -6.98 8.41 -4.74
N VAL A 94 -5.65 8.34 -4.74
CA VAL A 94 -4.86 8.62 -5.95
C VAL A 94 -5.17 7.61 -7.04
N SER A 95 -5.30 6.32 -6.70
CA SER A 95 -5.64 5.29 -7.67
C SER A 95 -7.00 5.54 -8.30
N HIS A 96 -7.98 5.91 -7.49
CA HIS A 96 -9.31 6.24 -7.99
C HIS A 96 -9.28 7.44 -8.94
N TYR A 97 -8.53 8.47 -8.56
CA TYR A 97 -8.36 9.64 -9.42
C TYR A 97 -7.73 9.26 -10.76
N LYS A 98 -6.69 8.42 -10.73
CA LYS A 98 -6.03 7.96 -11.96
C LYS A 98 -6.98 7.17 -12.85
N ALA A 99 -7.88 6.38 -12.25
CA ALA A 99 -8.84 5.57 -13.00
C ALA A 99 -9.97 6.40 -13.62
N THR A 100 -10.39 7.47 -12.95
CA THR A 100 -11.62 8.18 -13.31
C THR A 100 -11.40 9.63 -13.72
N ASN A 101 -10.24 10.21 -13.43
CA ASN A 101 -9.96 11.65 -13.59
C ASN A 101 -10.89 12.54 -12.76
N ASP A 102 -11.46 12.00 -11.69
CA ASP A 102 -12.38 12.75 -10.83
C ASP A 102 -11.61 13.46 -9.72
N HIS A 103 -11.44 14.78 -9.86
CA HIS A 103 -10.72 15.60 -8.90
C HIS A 103 -11.37 15.68 -7.53
N THR A 104 -12.68 15.45 -7.44
CA THR A 104 -13.40 15.57 -6.17
C THR A 104 -12.90 14.54 -5.16
N VAL A 105 -12.46 13.38 -5.62
CA VAL A 105 -11.91 12.34 -4.77
C VAL A 105 -10.71 12.85 -3.98
N LEU A 106 -9.82 13.59 -4.63
CA LEU A 106 -8.65 14.15 -3.97
C LEU A 106 -9.03 15.24 -2.97
N GLY A 107 -9.99 16.08 -3.32
CA GLY A 107 -10.45 17.14 -2.44
C GLY A 107 -11.17 16.64 -1.19
N ASP A 108 -11.71 15.43 -1.25
CA ASP A 108 -12.40 14.82 -0.11
C ASP A 108 -11.44 14.15 0.87
N LEU A 109 -10.22 13.84 0.43
CA LEU A 109 -9.25 13.14 1.28
C LEU A 109 -8.88 13.88 2.56
N PRO A 110 -8.66 15.20 2.55
CA PRO A 110 -8.32 15.90 3.80
C PRO A 110 -9.33 15.68 4.91
N ASP A 111 -10.62 15.72 4.59
CA ASP A 111 -11.66 15.49 5.59
C ASP A 111 -11.68 14.05 6.08
N GLN A 112 -11.47 13.08 5.19
CA GLN A 112 -11.39 11.68 5.57
C GLN A 112 -10.21 11.45 6.52
N PHE A 113 -9.06 12.07 6.27
CA PHE A 113 -7.91 11.97 7.16
C PHE A 113 -8.17 12.62 8.51
N GLN A 114 -8.86 13.75 8.54
CA GLN A 114 -9.19 14.40 9.81
C GLN A 114 -10.08 13.51 10.68
N GLN A 115 -10.96 12.74 10.07
CA GLN A 115 -11.84 11.84 10.79
C GLN A 115 -11.14 10.57 11.27
N LYS A 116 -10.23 10.02 10.45
CA LYS A 116 -9.66 8.69 10.70
C LYS A 116 -8.21 8.72 11.17
N TYR A 117 -7.38 9.58 10.59
CA TYR A 117 -5.93 9.58 10.83
C TYR A 117 -5.38 10.99 10.86
N PRO A 118 -5.87 11.84 11.79
CA PRO A 118 -5.52 13.28 11.76
C PRO A 118 -4.04 13.57 12.01
N ASP A 119 -3.34 12.67 12.70
CA ASP A 119 -1.93 12.88 13.05
C ASP A 119 -0.97 12.29 12.02
N SER A 120 -1.49 11.78 10.91
CA SER A 120 -0.67 11.13 9.89
C SER A 120 0.05 12.14 9.02
N ILE A 121 1.29 11.81 8.61
CA ILE A 121 2.01 12.59 7.60
C ILE A 121 1.23 12.62 6.28
N TRP A 122 0.45 11.59 5.99
CA TRP A 122 -0.37 11.53 4.78
C TRP A 122 -1.51 12.52 4.84
N ALA A 123 -2.04 12.79 6.04
CA ALA A 123 -3.03 13.84 6.23
C ALA A 123 -2.46 15.20 5.81
N MET A 124 -1.24 15.48 6.21
CA MET A 124 -0.57 16.72 5.83
C MET A 124 -0.41 16.84 4.31
N LYS A 125 -0.07 15.75 3.67
CA LYS A 125 0.13 15.74 2.21
C LYS A 125 -1.16 16.04 1.45
N THR A 126 -2.31 15.66 1.99
CA THR A 126 -3.60 15.87 1.31
C THR A 126 -4.15 17.30 1.49
N GLU A 127 -3.64 18.05 2.45
CA GLU A 127 -4.15 19.40 2.70
C GLU A 127 -4.02 20.32 1.48
N ALA A 128 -3.01 20.08 0.64
CA ALA A 128 -2.85 20.85 -0.60
C ALA A 128 -4.01 20.66 -1.58
N TRP A 129 -4.79 19.60 -1.41
CA TRP A 129 -5.93 19.28 -2.28
C TRP A 129 -7.27 19.75 -1.71
N ARG A 130 -7.26 20.36 -0.55
CA ARG A 130 -8.51 20.83 0.08
C ARG A 130 -9.17 21.90 -0.81
N HIS A 131 -10.48 21.75 -0.95
CA HIS A 131 -11.28 22.67 -1.75
C HIS A 131 -11.33 24.08 -1.19
#